data_cb2b21fc06158c8781d2c82fc70eb4f3
#
_entry.id   cb2b21fc06158c8781d2c82fc70eb4f3
#
_cell.length_a   1.000
_cell.length_b   1.000
_cell.length_c   1.000
_cell.angle_alpha   90.00
_cell.angle_beta   90.00
_cell.angle_gamma   90.00
#
_symmetry.space_group_name_H-M   'P 1'
#
loop_
_entity.id
_entity.type
_entity.pdbx_description
1 polymer ?
#
loop_
_entity_poly.entity_id
_entity_poly.type
_entity_poly.pdbx_seq_one_letter_code
_entity_poly.pdbx_strand_id
1 'polypeptide(L)'
;VTEKGETLFFGVIDECETQWSPAGCVAEITGRGLQALLLDNQAEAADYGQATLAEILRRYVTPYGIGLEKAVSLPAVQGFSVASGSSCWKVLYTFARYYAGVTPRFTRAGKLALHPWEDKTPAALDEAAPVTRVVRRDQRYGVLSQVTVKDVTGWTRQTEFNEDFRRRGGQCSRVILLPKDTGFQARRYQAKFQLDRSAAERLVIEVTVALPFAAWPGDLVRLTRTGWSGNGTYRVRESRVCLGELGHETTLVLGDPQGVL
;
A
#
# COMPACT_ATOMS: atom_id res chain seq x y z
N VAL A 1 14.24 -13.66 6.75
CA VAL A 1 14.47 -13.29 8.16
C VAL A 1 13.38 -13.92 9.01
N THR A 2 13.79 -14.66 10.02
CA THR A 2 12.86 -15.32 10.95
C THR A 2 13.25 -15.00 12.40
N GLU A 3 12.27 -14.91 13.29
CA GLU A 3 12.46 -14.81 14.74
C GLU A 3 11.61 -15.89 15.42
N LYS A 4 12.24 -16.72 16.28
CA LYS A 4 11.57 -17.82 17.02
C LYS A 4 10.68 -18.71 16.12
N GLY A 5 11.13 -18.94 14.87
CA GLY A 5 10.42 -19.73 13.88
C GLY A 5 9.32 -18.99 13.09
N GLU A 6 9.02 -17.75 13.46
CA GLU A 6 8.09 -16.91 12.68
C GLU A 6 8.84 -16.12 11.60
N THR A 7 8.27 -16.07 10.39
CA THR A 7 8.82 -15.27 9.30
C THR A 7 8.50 -13.81 9.55
N LEU A 8 9.53 -13.01 9.80
CA LEU A 8 9.42 -11.55 9.89
C LEU A 8 9.46 -10.90 8.51
N PHE A 9 10.34 -11.40 7.64
CA PHE A 9 10.52 -10.85 6.31
C PHE A 9 10.89 -11.96 5.33
N PHE A 10 10.28 -11.90 4.14
CA PHE A 10 10.57 -12.75 3.00
C PHE A 10 10.79 -11.88 1.76
N GLY A 11 11.95 -12.02 1.12
CA GLY A 11 12.31 -11.15 0.00
C GLY A 11 13.61 -11.55 -0.67
N VAL A 12 14.18 -10.61 -1.41
CA VAL A 12 15.46 -10.73 -2.11
C VAL A 12 16.52 -9.90 -1.39
N ILE A 13 17.75 -10.37 -1.40
CA ILE A 13 18.92 -9.61 -0.94
C ILE A 13 19.33 -8.71 -2.10
N ASP A 14 19.41 -7.41 -1.85
CA ASP A 14 19.89 -6.42 -2.82
C ASP A 14 21.39 -6.18 -2.68
N GLU A 15 21.91 -6.18 -1.43
CA GLU A 15 23.30 -5.86 -1.16
C GLU A 15 23.81 -6.64 0.05
N CYS A 16 25.06 -7.00 0.01
CA CYS A 16 25.80 -7.56 1.13
C CYS A 16 27.17 -6.86 1.20
N GLU A 17 27.33 -5.99 2.19
CA GLU A 17 28.58 -5.31 2.45
C GLU A 17 29.31 -5.99 3.60
N THR A 18 30.62 -6.23 3.46
CA THR A 18 31.46 -6.74 4.53
C THR A 18 32.54 -5.72 4.83
N GLN A 19 32.65 -5.34 6.10
CA GLN A 19 33.66 -4.42 6.58
C GLN A 19 34.58 -5.13 7.57
N TRP A 20 35.87 -5.07 7.31
CA TRP A 20 36.88 -5.57 8.22
C TRP A 20 37.61 -4.40 8.91
N SER A 21 37.86 -4.54 10.21
CA SER A 21 38.66 -3.61 11.00
C SER A 21 39.43 -4.39 12.08
N PRO A 22 40.44 -3.78 12.75
CA PRO A 22 41.08 -4.39 13.89
C PRO A 22 40.14 -4.78 15.05
N ALA A 23 38.96 -4.16 15.11
CA ALA A 23 37.93 -4.47 16.11
C ALA A 23 37.05 -5.68 15.72
N GLY A 24 37.15 -6.17 14.49
CA GLY A 24 36.40 -7.32 14.01
C GLY A 24 35.86 -7.15 12.59
N CYS A 25 35.07 -8.13 12.18
CA CYS A 25 34.38 -8.14 10.89
C CYS A 25 32.89 -7.94 11.10
N VAL A 26 32.28 -7.01 10.33
CA VAL A 26 30.86 -6.74 10.32
C VAL A 26 30.34 -7.02 8.91
N ALA A 27 29.18 -7.66 8.81
CA ALA A 27 28.45 -7.82 7.56
C ALA A 27 27.11 -7.09 7.65
N GLU A 28 26.83 -6.24 6.68
CA GLU A 28 25.54 -5.60 6.51
C GLU A 28 24.83 -6.20 5.29
N ILE A 29 23.58 -6.63 5.48
CA ILE A 29 22.78 -7.22 4.43
C ILE A 29 21.49 -6.39 4.31
N THR A 30 21.26 -5.83 3.13
CA THR A 30 20.02 -5.12 2.80
C THR A 30 19.23 -5.88 1.77
N GLY A 31 17.91 -5.65 1.75
CA GLY A 31 17.04 -6.35 0.82
C GLY A 31 15.62 -5.80 0.81
N ARG A 32 14.88 -6.21 -0.20
CA ARG A 32 13.49 -5.80 -0.42
C ARG A 32 12.57 -7.01 -0.51
N GLY A 33 11.27 -6.81 -0.27
CA GLY A 33 10.26 -7.85 -0.51
C GLY A 33 10.15 -8.25 -1.98
N LEU A 34 9.48 -9.37 -2.28
CA LEU A 34 9.38 -9.93 -3.65
C LEU A 34 8.79 -8.96 -4.68
N GLN A 35 8.05 -7.92 -4.24
CA GLN A 35 7.60 -6.86 -5.15
C GLN A 35 8.75 -6.16 -5.89
N ALA A 36 9.97 -6.19 -5.34
CA ALA A 36 11.17 -5.66 -6.02
C ALA A 36 11.36 -6.28 -7.39
N LEU A 37 11.12 -7.58 -7.52
CA LEU A 37 11.23 -8.29 -8.80
C LEU A 37 10.27 -7.72 -9.86
N LEU A 38 9.09 -7.26 -9.45
CA LEU A 38 8.13 -6.64 -10.37
C LEU A 38 8.41 -5.16 -10.62
N LEU A 39 9.08 -4.47 -9.70
CA LEU A 39 9.47 -3.07 -9.85
C LEU A 39 10.66 -2.90 -10.78
N ASP A 40 11.64 -3.77 -10.63
CA ASP A 40 12.93 -3.68 -11.34
C ASP A 40 12.85 -4.23 -12.76
N ASN A 41 11.89 -5.10 -13.05
CA ASN A 41 11.74 -5.70 -14.36
C ASN A 41 10.70 -4.96 -15.20
N GLN A 42 11.09 -4.64 -16.42
CA GLN A 42 10.23 -3.97 -17.39
C GLN A 42 9.35 -4.95 -18.15
N ALA A 43 8.12 -4.54 -18.39
CA ALA A 43 7.17 -5.25 -19.21
C ALA A 43 7.39 -4.91 -20.69
N GLU A 44 7.29 -5.93 -21.55
CA GLU A 44 7.18 -5.69 -22.97
C GLU A 44 5.87 -4.97 -23.32
N ALA A 45 5.93 -4.08 -24.29
CA ALA A 45 4.72 -3.43 -24.80
C ALA A 45 3.71 -4.46 -25.31
N ALA A 46 2.46 -4.25 -25.04
CA ALA A 46 1.40 -5.12 -25.49
C ALA A 46 0.06 -4.41 -25.55
N ASP A 47 -0.72 -4.73 -26.57
CA ASP A 47 -2.10 -4.31 -26.71
C ASP A 47 -3.01 -5.52 -26.60
N TYR A 48 -3.93 -5.48 -25.64
CA TYR A 48 -4.91 -6.54 -25.42
C TYR A 48 -6.28 -6.06 -25.90
N GLY A 49 -6.85 -6.75 -26.89
CA GLY A 49 -8.25 -6.55 -27.24
C GLY A 49 -9.14 -6.84 -26.02
N GLN A 50 -8.80 -7.89 -25.29
CA GLN A 50 -9.42 -8.27 -24.03
C GLN A 50 -8.34 -8.82 -23.10
N ALA A 51 -8.09 -8.20 -21.97
CA ALA A 51 -7.14 -8.66 -20.95
C ALA A 51 -7.88 -9.32 -19.79
N THR A 52 -7.38 -10.47 -19.35
CA THR A 52 -7.86 -11.15 -18.13
C THR A 52 -6.82 -11.09 -17.03
N LEU A 53 -7.26 -11.21 -15.76
CA LEU A 53 -6.32 -11.29 -14.65
C LEU A 53 -5.32 -12.46 -14.82
N ALA A 54 -5.80 -13.61 -15.29
CA ALA A 54 -4.95 -14.79 -15.51
C ALA A 54 -3.81 -14.51 -16.51
N GLU A 55 -4.09 -13.79 -17.59
CA GLU A 55 -3.06 -13.41 -18.58
C GLU A 55 -2.06 -12.42 -17.99
N ILE A 56 -2.53 -11.41 -17.27
CA ILE A 56 -1.66 -10.43 -16.61
C ILE A 56 -0.74 -11.13 -15.60
N LEU A 57 -1.27 -12.02 -14.76
CA LEU A 57 -0.47 -12.77 -13.81
C LEU A 57 0.54 -13.68 -14.51
N ARG A 58 0.10 -14.45 -15.50
CA ARG A 58 0.95 -15.38 -16.24
C ARG A 58 2.12 -14.67 -16.93
N ARG A 59 1.90 -13.47 -17.47
CA ARG A 59 2.92 -12.76 -18.24
C ARG A 59 3.85 -11.92 -17.38
N TYR A 60 3.34 -11.28 -16.33
CA TYR A 60 4.08 -10.26 -15.60
C TYR A 60 4.37 -10.58 -14.12
N VAL A 61 3.84 -11.68 -13.58
CA VAL A 61 4.01 -12.05 -12.17
C VAL A 61 4.60 -13.46 -12.01
N THR A 62 3.98 -14.43 -12.64
CA THR A 62 4.37 -15.86 -12.53
C THR A 62 5.83 -16.13 -12.94
N PRO A 63 6.41 -15.47 -13.96
CA PRO A 63 7.81 -15.71 -14.35
C PRO A 63 8.82 -15.43 -13.24
N TYR A 64 8.45 -14.62 -12.25
CA TYR A 64 9.29 -14.28 -11.10
C TYR A 64 9.08 -15.19 -9.87
N GLY A 65 8.38 -16.31 -10.03
CA GLY A 65 8.12 -17.25 -8.95
C GLY A 65 7.13 -16.76 -7.89
N ILE A 66 6.41 -15.67 -8.16
CA ILE A 66 5.46 -15.06 -7.21
C ILE A 66 4.13 -15.80 -7.31
N GLY A 67 3.73 -16.44 -6.20
CA GLY A 67 2.43 -17.11 -6.08
C GLY A 67 1.30 -16.15 -5.75
N LEU A 68 0.09 -16.48 -6.21
CA LEU A 68 -1.14 -15.81 -5.82
C LEU A 68 -1.69 -16.46 -4.54
N GLU A 69 -2.02 -15.65 -3.52
CA GLU A 69 -2.73 -16.15 -2.33
C GLU A 69 -4.23 -16.14 -2.58
N LYS A 70 -4.79 -14.98 -2.89
CA LYS A 70 -6.22 -14.77 -3.10
C LYS A 70 -6.45 -13.59 -4.04
N ALA A 71 -7.43 -13.70 -4.88
CA ALA A 71 -7.91 -12.61 -5.73
C ALA A 71 -9.43 -12.55 -5.72
N VAL A 72 -9.98 -11.36 -5.86
CA VAL A 72 -11.39 -11.20 -6.22
C VAL A 72 -11.58 -11.56 -7.69
N SER A 73 -12.81 -11.94 -8.06
CA SER A 73 -13.15 -12.13 -9.46
C SER A 73 -13.12 -10.77 -10.18
N LEU A 74 -12.30 -10.66 -11.20
CA LEU A 74 -12.19 -9.47 -12.03
C LEU A 74 -12.78 -9.73 -13.41
N PRO A 75 -13.62 -8.83 -13.93
CA PRO A 75 -14.08 -8.92 -15.30
C PRO A 75 -12.89 -8.75 -16.26
N ALA A 76 -13.01 -9.33 -17.44
CA ALA A 76 -12.06 -9.07 -18.50
C ALA A 76 -12.15 -7.59 -18.95
N VAL A 77 -10.98 -6.99 -19.20
CA VAL A 77 -10.86 -5.58 -19.54
C VAL A 77 -10.64 -5.42 -21.04
N GLN A 78 -11.49 -4.65 -21.68
CA GLN A 78 -11.35 -4.31 -23.10
C GLN A 78 -10.33 -3.18 -23.29
N GLY A 79 -9.50 -3.30 -24.33
CA GLY A 79 -8.59 -2.23 -24.72
C GLY A 79 -7.48 -1.91 -23.72
N PHE A 80 -6.99 -2.92 -22.98
CA PHE A 80 -5.90 -2.73 -22.04
C PHE A 80 -4.56 -2.69 -22.78
N SER A 81 -3.81 -1.60 -22.61
CA SER A 81 -2.50 -1.41 -23.25
C SER A 81 -1.40 -1.30 -22.21
N VAL A 82 -0.26 -1.90 -22.52
CA VAL A 82 0.98 -1.83 -21.76
C VAL A 82 2.00 -1.03 -22.56
N ALA A 83 2.40 0.12 -22.04
CA ALA A 83 3.43 0.95 -22.67
C ALA A 83 4.82 0.34 -22.45
N SER A 84 5.68 0.48 -23.47
CA SER A 84 7.11 0.11 -23.37
C SER A 84 7.77 0.82 -22.19
N GLY A 85 8.65 0.12 -21.47
CA GLY A 85 9.37 0.65 -20.29
C GLY A 85 8.52 0.73 -19.01
N SER A 86 7.28 0.28 -19.03
CA SER A 86 6.52 0.12 -17.79
C SER A 86 7.08 -1.03 -16.96
N SER A 87 7.20 -0.87 -15.63
CA SER A 87 7.54 -2.00 -14.77
C SER A 87 6.39 -3.03 -14.74
N CYS A 88 6.72 -4.30 -14.52
CA CYS A 88 5.70 -5.35 -14.33
C CYS A 88 4.74 -5.00 -13.18
N TRP A 89 5.24 -4.36 -12.12
CA TRP A 89 4.41 -3.85 -11.02
C TRP A 89 3.40 -2.81 -11.51
N LYS A 90 3.83 -1.85 -12.33
CA LYS A 90 2.94 -0.81 -12.87
C LYS A 90 1.83 -1.42 -13.72
N VAL A 91 2.12 -2.46 -14.52
CA VAL A 91 1.11 -3.18 -15.30
C VAL A 91 0.08 -3.84 -14.39
N LEU A 92 0.53 -4.63 -13.42
CA LEU A 92 -0.33 -5.29 -12.44
C LEU A 92 -1.16 -4.28 -11.65
N TYR A 93 -0.52 -3.22 -11.14
CA TYR A 93 -1.18 -2.19 -10.36
C TYR A 93 -2.24 -1.45 -11.18
N THR A 94 -1.92 -1.08 -12.41
CA THR A 94 -2.88 -0.42 -13.30
C THR A 94 -4.08 -1.31 -13.56
N PHE A 95 -3.86 -2.58 -13.90
CA PHE A 95 -4.93 -3.54 -14.14
C PHE A 95 -5.82 -3.73 -12.91
N ALA A 96 -5.23 -4.07 -11.77
CA ALA A 96 -5.98 -4.34 -10.55
C ALA A 96 -6.65 -3.09 -9.97
N ARG A 97 -5.93 -1.96 -9.92
CA ARG A 97 -6.43 -0.77 -9.25
C ARG A 97 -7.43 0.02 -10.09
N TYR A 98 -7.12 0.24 -11.38
CA TYR A 98 -7.97 1.09 -12.22
C TYR A 98 -9.21 0.37 -12.75
N TYR A 99 -9.12 -0.94 -12.97
CA TYR A 99 -10.22 -1.69 -13.54
C TYR A 99 -11.00 -2.51 -12.52
N ALA A 100 -10.36 -2.88 -11.42
CA ALA A 100 -11.00 -3.67 -10.37
C ALA A 100 -11.20 -2.94 -9.04
N GLY A 101 -10.55 -1.78 -8.85
CA GLY A 101 -10.61 -1.04 -7.61
C GLY A 101 -9.89 -1.70 -6.43
N VAL A 102 -9.02 -2.68 -6.70
CA VAL A 102 -8.25 -3.43 -5.69
C VAL A 102 -6.79 -3.02 -5.75
N THR A 103 -6.21 -2.68 -4.60
CA THR A 103 -4.78 -2.40 -4.48
C THR A 103 -4.01 -3.71 -4.33
N PRO A 104 -3.10 -4.05 -5.25
CA PRO A 104 -2.22 -5.21 -5.11
C PRO A 104 -1.31 -5.05 -3.89
N ARG A 105 -1.12 -6.12 -3.14
CA ARG A 105 -0.22 -6.16 -2.01
C ARG A 105 0.46 -7.52 -1.88
N PHE A 106 1.54 -7.56 -1.11
CA PHE A 106 2.24 -8.80 -0.79
C PHE A 106 1.96 -9.21 0.65
N THR A 107 1.79 -10.50 0.86
CA THR A 107 1.71 -11.07 2.20
C THR A 107 3.10 -11.26 2.79
N ARG A 108 3.20 -11.52 4.09
CA ARG A 108 4.48 -11.85 4.76
C ARG A 108 5.17 -13.08 4.17
N ALA A 109 4.40 -13.99 3.60
CA ALA A 109 4.94 -15.17 2.91
C ALA A 109 5.38 -14.90 1.46
N GLY A 110 5.41 -13.64 1.03
CA GLY A 110 5.82 -13.25 -0.32
C GLY A 110 4.79 -13.57 -1.41
N LYS A 111 3.55 -13.88 -1.06
CA LYS A 111 2.49 -14.13 -2.04
C LYS A 111 1.74 -12.85 -2.39
N LEU A 112 1.32 -12.75 -3.64
CA LEU A 112 0.48 -11.66 -4.12
C LEU A 112 -0.97 -11.82 -3.63
N ALA A 113 -1.56 -10.77 -3.09
CA ALA A 113 -2.96 -10.71 -2.69
C ALA A 113 -3.67 -9.58 -3.45
N LEU A 114 -4.81 -9.93 -4.07
CA LEU A 114 -5.64 -9.06 -4.90
C LEU A 114 -7.10 -9.07 -4.39
N HIS A 115 -7.26 -8.70 -3.14
CA HIS A 115 -8.56 -8.59 -2.49
C HIS A 115 -8.53 -7.48 -1.43
N PRO A 116 -9.69 -6.91 -1.03
CA PRO A 116 -9.74 -5.94 0.06
C PRO A 116 -9.14 -6.50 1.36
N TRP A 117 -8.73 -5.61 2.25
CA TRP A 117 -8.30 -6.01 3.58
C TRP A 117 -9.44 -6.70 4.34
N GLU A 118 -9.12 -7.77 5.02
CA GLU A 118 -10.05 -8.46 5.91
C GLU A 118 -9.86 -7.88 7.33
N ASP A 119 -10.94 -7.42 7.92
CA ASP A 119 -10.90 -6.90 9.30
C ASP A 119 -10.81 -8.08 10.27
N LYS A 120 -9.75 -8.06 11.07
CA LYS A 120 -9.50 -8.99 12.17
C LYS A 120 -9.75 -8.28 13.49
N THR A 121 -9.80 -9.04 14.56
CA THR A 121 -9.83 -8.49 15.92
C THR A 121 -8.65 -7.55 16.13
N PRO A 122 -8.87 -6.29 16.54
CA PRO A 122 -7.80 -5.35 16.75
C PRO A 122 -6.83 -5.81 17.85
N ALA A 123 -5.52 -5.71 17.58
CA ALA A 123 -4.51 -5.86 18.61
C ALA A 123 -4.58 -4.66 19.58
N ALA A 124 -4.45 -4.91 20.88
CA ALA A 124 -4.56 -3.87 21.90
C ALA A 124 -3.21 -3.17 22.13
N LEU A 125 -3.21 -1.84 22.09
CA LEU A 125 -2.16 -0.96 22.59
C LEU A 125 -2.74 -0.12 23.74
N ASP A 126 -2.98 -0.80 24.86
CA ASP A 126 -3.50 -0.19 26.09
C ASP A 126 -2.37 0.26 27.03
N GLU A 127 -2.72 0.66 28.24
CA GLU A 127 -1.78 1.14 29.26
C GLU A 127 -0.71 0.08 29.66
N ALA A 128 -0.98 -1.20 29.45
CA ALA A 128 -0.02 -2.27 29.76
C ALA A 128 1.09 -2.37 28.69
N ALA A 129 0.84 -1.88 27.47
CA ALA A 129 1.86 -1.86 26.43
C ALA A 129 2.90 -0.77 26.71
N PRO A 130 4.22 -1.08 26.64
CA PRO A 130 5.30 -0.10 26.92
C PRO A 130 5.48 0.86 25.74
N VAL A 131 4.46 1.67 25.50
CA VAL A 131 4.51 2.74 24.49
C VAL A 131 5.40 3.87 25.00
N THR A 132 6.43 4.17 24.23
CA THR A 132 7.41 5.21 24.55
C THR A 132 7.08 6.54 23.88
N ARG A 133 6.35 6.50 22.74
CA ARG A 133 6.04 7.69 21.99
C ARG A 133 4.74 7.52 21.20
N VAL A 134 3.92 8.57 21.17
CA VAL A 134 2.78 8.68 20.25
C VAL A 134 2.82 10.07 19.62
N VAL A 135 2.76 10.11 18.30
CA VAL A 135 2.67 11.35 17.53
C VAL A 135 1.44 11.28 16.65
N ARG A 136 0.53 12.23 16.79
CA ARG A 136 -0.63 12.38 15.92
C ARG A 136 -0.46 13.60 15.03
N ARG A 137 -0.56 13.37 13.72
CA ARG A 137 -0.58 14.42 12.71
C ARG A 137 -1.94 14.42 12.02
N ASP A 138 -2.61 15.56 12.01
CA ASP A 138 -3.85 15.80 11.28
C ASP A 138 -3.60 16.93 10.30
N GLN A 139 -3.37 16.61 9.03
CA GLN A 139 -2.96 17.54 7.99
C GLN A 139 -4.13 17.79 7.03
N ARG A 140 -4.70 18.98 7.08
CA ARG A 140 -5.77 19.36 6.17
C ARG A 140 -5.28 19.62 4.74
N TYR A 141 -4.09 20.15 4.60
CA TYR A 141 -3.55 20.44 3.27
C TYR A 141 -3.27 19.14 2.53
N GLY A 142 -3.50 19.15 1.22
CA GLY A 142 -3.35 17.93 0.39
C GLY A 142 -4.60 17.06 0.29
N VAL A 143 -5.56 17.22 1.22
CA VAL A 143 -6.88 16.54 1.10
C VAL A 143 -7.65 17.13 -0.07
N LEU A 144 -8.08 16.26 -1.00
CA LEU A 144 -8.83 16.68 -2.18
C LEU A 144 -10.33 16.75 -1.88
N SER A 145 -10.95 17.84 -2.31
CA SER A 145 -12.41 18.02 -2.28
C SER A 145 -13.09 17.47 -3.52
N GLN A 146 -12.38 17.48 -4.64
CA GLN A 146 -12.86 16.92 -5.90
C GLN A 146 -11.73 16.47 -6.81
N VAL A 147 -12.00 15.46 -7.60
CA VAL A 147 -11.12 15.01 -8.68
C VAL A 147 -11.91 14.92 -9.96
N THR A 148 -11.43 15.58 -10.99
CA THR A 148 -11.97 15.49 -12.35
C THR A 148 -11.02 14.66 -13.20
N VAL A 149 -11.51 13.57 -13.74
CA VAL A 149 -10.77 12.72 -14.69
C VAL A 149 -11.28 13.02 -16.08
N LYS A 150 -10.35 13.29 -17.01
CA LYS A 150 -10.63 13.53 -18.42
C LYS A 150 -9.82 12.53 -19.25
N ASP A 151 -10.31 12.21 -20.45
CA ASP A 151 -9.44 11.63 -21.46
C ASP A 151 -8.56 12.70 -22.11
N VAL A 152 -7.54 12.29 -22.84
CA VAL A 152 -6.60 13.20 -23.53
C VAL A 152 -7.30 14.06 -24.60
N THR A 153 -8.47 13.69 -25.08
CA THR A 153 -9.26 14.48 -26.03
C THR A 153 -10.13 15.52 -25.34
N GLY A 154 -10.35 15.38 -24.03
CA GLY A 154 -11.21 16.23 -23.21
C GLY A 154 -12.72 16.04 -23.43
N TRP A 155 -13.13 15.13 -24.33
CA TRP A 155 -14.55 14.86 -24.63
C TRP A 155 -15.25 14.11 -23.50
N THR A 156 -14.56 13.20 -22.84
CA THR A 156 -15.14 12.48 -21.71
C THR A 156 -14.62 13.04 -20.40
N ARG A 157 -15.56 13.31 -19.50
CA ARG A 157 -15.26 13.90 -18.19
C ARG A 157 -16.03 13.17 -17.10
N GLN A 158 -15.35 12.81 -16.02
CA GLN A 158 -15.92 12.27 -14.79
C GLN A 158 -15.42 13.08 -13.61
N THR A 159 -16.33 13.54 -12.74
CA THR A 159 -15.96 14.25 -11.51
C THR A 159 -16.53 13.52 -10.31
N GLU A 160 -15.67 13.23 -9.34
CA GLU A 160 -16.02 12.66 -8.04
C GLU A 160 -15.69 13.66 -6.93
N PHE A 161 -16.43 13.58 -5.82
CA PHE A 161 -16.35 14.53 -4.74
C PHE A 161 -16.09 13.85 -3.39
N ASN A 162 -15.32 14.51 -2.53
CA ASN A 162 -15.23 14.24 -1.10
C ASN A 162 -16.23 15.14 -0.38
N GLU A 163 -17.46 14.67 -0.25
CA GLU A 163 -18.57 15.47 0.30
C GLU A 163 -18.32 15.87 1.76
N ASP A 164 -17.70 15.00 2.56
CA ASP A 164 -17.37 15.31 3.96
C ASP A 164 -16.39 16.45 4.06
N PHE A 165 -15.35 16.44 3.24
CA PHE A 165 -14.36 17.51 3.25
C PHE A 165 -14.93 18.81 2.71
N ARG A 166 -15.78 18.76 1.69
CA ARG A 166 -16.48 19.92 1.14
C ARG A 166 -17.39 20.57 2.17
N ARG A 167 -18.19 19.78 2.90
CA ARG A 167 -19.05 20.29 3.99
C ARG A 167 -18.28 21.01 5.08
N ARG A 168 -17.03 20.62 5.31
CA ARG A 168 -16.11 21.28 6.25
C ARG A 168 -15.33 22.44 5.63
N GLY A 169 -15.74 22.95 4.47
CA GLY A 169 -15.12 24.06 3.75
C GLY A 169 -13.84 23.69 2.99
N GLY A 170 -13.65 22.42 2.65
CA GLY A 170 -12.51 21.96 1.84
C GLY A 170 -12.65 22.40 0.39
N GLN A 171 -11.59 23.04 -0.16
CA GLN A 171 -11.55 23.59 -1.51
C GLN A 171 -10.22 23.23 -2.19
N CYS A 172 -10.03 21.95 -2.51
CA CYS A 172 -8.85 21.50 -3.23
C CYS A 172 -9.29 20.61 -4.38
N SER A 173 -8.95 20.97 -5.60
CA SER A 173 -9.34 20.22 -6.79
C SER A 173 -8.13 19.71 -7.56
N ARG A 174 -8.29 18.53 -8.19
CA ARG A 174 -7.27 17.93 -9.07
C ARG A 174 -7.91 17.52 -10.39
N VAL A 175 -7.18 17.73 -11.49
CA VAL A 175 -7.54 17.20 -12.80
C VAL A 175 -6.53 16.13 -13.19
N ILE A 176 -7.03 14.99 -13.68
CA ILE A 176 -6.23 13.85 -14.13
C ILE A 176 -6.56 13.57 -15.59
N LEU A 177 -5.55 13.36 -16.38
CA LEU A 177 -5.67 12.92 -17.77
C LEU A 177 -5.41 11.42 -17.85
N LEU A 178 -6.31 10.68 -18.47
CA LEU A 178 -6.16 9.26 -18.78
C LEU A 178 -6.04 9.06 -20.29
N PRO A 179 -5.49 7.91 -20.71
CA PRO A 179 -5.43 7.55 -22.11
C PRO A 179 -6.81 7.61 -22.79
N LYS A 180 -6.81 7.82 -24.09
CA LYS A 180 -8.01 7.72 -24.92
C LYS A 180 -8.66 6.36 -24.71
N ASP A 181 -9.98 6.33 -24.81
CA ASP A 181 -10.80 5.11 -24.70
C ASP A 181 -10.82 4.44 -23.30
N THR A 182 -10.31 5.14 -22.28
CA THR A 182 -10.44 4.68 -20.89
C THR A 182 -11.94 4.60 -20.52
N GLY A 183 -12.40 3.41 -20.14
CA GLY A 183 -13.79 3.14 -19.79
C GLY A 183 -14.30 3.95 -18.58
N PHE A 184 -15.61 4.13 -18.49
CA PHE A 184 -16.26 4.88 -17.39
C PHE A 184 -15.88 4.38 -15.99
N GLN A 185 -15.85 3.06 -15.79
CA GLN A 185 -15.50 2.46 -14.49
C GLN A 185 -14.05 2.77 -14.09
N ALA A 186 -13.10 2.68 -15.02
CA ALA A 186 -11.71 3.00 -14.75
C ALA A 186 -11.54 4.48 -14.38
N ARG A 187 -12.22 5.40 -15.05
CA ARG A 187 -12.23 6.83 -14.68
C ARG A 187 -12.77 7.04 -13.26
N ARG A 188 -13.88 6.40 -12.93
CA ARG A 188 -14.48 6.47 -11.59
C ARG A 188 -13.57 5.92 -10.51
N TYR A 189 -12.98 4.73 -10.71
CA TYR A 189 -12.03 4.14 -9.77
C TYR A 189 -10.80 5.02 -9.57
N GLN A 190 -10.28 5.61 -10.64
CA GLN A 190 -9.14 6.52 -10.55
C GLN A 190 -9.49 7.78 -9.75
N ALA A 191 -10.61 8.42 -10.03
CA ALA A 191 -11.04 9.61 -9.30
C ALA A 191 -11.25 9.30 -7.81
N LYS A 192 -11.98 8.23 -7.51
CA LYS A 192 -12.22 7.79 -6.14
C LYS A 192 -10.93 7.45 -5.42
N PHE A 193 -10.01 6.73 -6.06
CA PHE A 193 -8.72 6.40 -5.47
C PHE A 193 -7.94 7.64 -5.02
N GLN A 194 -7.89 8.69 -5.85
CA GLN A 194 -7.18 9.91 -5.49
C GLN A 194 -7.84 10.62 -4.30
N LEU A 195 -9.17 10.65 -4.25
CA LEU A 195 -9.91 11.20 -3.11
C LEU A 195 -9.62 10.41 -1.83
N ASP A 196 -9.82 9.10 -1.88
CA ASP A 196 -9.64 8.20 -0.73
C ASP A 196 -8.20 8.24 -0.20
N ARG A 197 -7.21 8.21 -1.11
CA ARG A 197 -5.80 8.31 -0.76
C ARG A 197 -5.48 9.64 -0.07
N SER A 198 -5.94 10.75 -0.63
CA SER A 198 -5.71 12.07 -0.04
C SER A 198 -6.37 12.23 1.33
N ALA A 199 -7.54 11.64 1.52
CA ALA A 199 -8.23 11.62 2.79
C ALA A 199 -7.53 10.72 3.83
N ALA A 200 -7.03 9.55 3.40
CA ALA A 200 -6.29 8.63 4.25
C ALA A 200 -4.97 9.24 4.75
N GLU A 201 -4.26 9.97 3.90
CA GLU A 201 -3.01 10.65 4.24
C GLU A 201 -3.19 11.80 5.24
N ARG A 202 -4.43 12.27 5.46
CA ARG A 202 -4.74 13.34 6.42
C ARG A 202 -4.37 12.98 7.85
N LEU A 203 -4.82 11.82 8.32
CA LEU A 203 -4.59 11.37 9.69
C LEU A 203 -3.51 10.30 9.72
N VAL A 204 -2.41 10.63 10.38
CA VAL A 204 -1.29 9.71 10.61
C VAL A 204 -0.98 9.70 12.09
N ILE A 205 -0.95 8.52 12.69
CA ILE A 205 -0.53 8.33 14.08
C ILE A 205 0.69 7.41 14.08
N GLU A 206 1.79 7.88 14.60
CA GLU A 206 3.01 7.10 14.80
C GLU A 206 3.09 6.68 16.26
N VAL A 207 3.20 5.38 16.51
CA VAL A 207 3.30 4.80 17.85
C VAL A 207 4.58 3.99 17.95
N THR A 208 5.41 4.29 18.93
CA THR A 208 6.62 3.54 19.23
C THR A 208 6.44 2.72 20.52
N VAL A 209 6.75 1.45 20.44
CA VAL A 209 6.62 0.46 21.53
C VAL A 209 7.98 -0.15 21.80
N ALA A 210 8.43 -0.14 23.06
CA ALA A 210 9.73 -0.71 23.46
C ALA A 210 9.68 -2.24 23.64
N LEU A 211 9.00 -2.94 22.73
CA LEU A 211 8.90 -4.40 22.67
C LEU A 211 8.58 -4.83 21.23
N PRO A 212 8.85 -6.10 20.87
CA PRO A 212 8.27 -6.68 19.66
C PRO A 212 6.74 -6.63 19.75
N PHE A 213 6.12 -5.94 18.82
CA PHE A 213 4.67 -5.87 18.73
C PHE A 213 4.22 -6.39 17.36
N ALA A 214 3.56 -7.54 17.36
CA ALA A 214 3.15 -8.23 16.15
C ALA A 214 1.90 -7.57 15.55
N ALA A 215 2.08 -6.47 14.84
CA ALA A 215 1.06 -5.83 14.03
C ALA A 215 1.65 -5.44 12.68
N TRP A 216 0.99 -5.85 11.61
CA TRP A 216 1.50 -5.76 10.24
C TRP A 216 0.60 -4.87 9.39
N PRO A 217 1.10 -4.31 8.28
CA PRO A 217 0.26 -3.54 7.38
C PRO A 217 -1.04 -4.26 7.03
N GLY A 218 -2.17 -3.57 7.27
CA GLY A 218 -3.52 -4.09 7.12
C GLY A 218 -4.18 -4.57 8.40
N ASP A 219 -3.45 -4.90 9.45
CA ASP A 219 -4.03 -5.27 10.74
C ASP A 219 -4.69 -4.07 11.42
N LEU A 220 -5.66 -4.33 12.28
CA LEU A 220 -6.28 -3.32 13.12
C LEU A 220 -5.60 -3.27 14.48
N VAL A 221 -5.40 -2.05 14.99
CA VAL A 221 -4.86 -1.78 16.32
C VAL A 221 -5.81 -0.85 17.06
N ARG A 222 -6.16 -1.23 18.30
CA ARG A 222 -6.91 -0.37 19.23
C ARG A 222 -5.94 0.33 20.16
N LEU A 223 -5.82 1.64 20.00
CA LEU A 223 -5.00 2.49 20.85
C LEU A 223 -5.85 3.10 21.95
N THR A 224 -5.46 2.89 23.21
CA THR A 224 -6.16 3.40 24.38
C THR A 224 -5.15 3.95 25.37
N ARG A 225 -5.20 5.27 25.62
CA ARG A 225 -4.33 5.99 26.57
C ARG A 225 -5.13 6.96 27.39
N THR A 226 -4.92 6.94 28.70
CA THR A 226 -5.56 7.88 29.63
C THR A 226 -5.15 9.32 29.30
N GLY A 227 -6.13 10.22 29.24
CA GLY A 227 -5.89 11.63 28.97
C GLY A 227 -5.54 11.98 27.54
N TRP A 228 -5.55 11.02 26.61
CA TRP A 228 -5.26 11.27 25.20
C TRP A 228 -6.52 11.24 24.32
N SER A 229 -6.74 12.31 23.56
CA SER A 229 -7.95 12.48 22.74
C SER A 229 -7.94 11.67 21.43
N GLY A 230 -6.84 11.01 21.11
CA GLY A 230 -6.69 10.19 19.90
C GLY A 230 -6.92 8.71 20.12
N ASN A 231 -7.64 8.32 21.19
CA ASN A 231 -8.03 6.92 21.40
C ASN A 231 -8.96 6.45 20.30
N GLY A 232 -8.76 5.20 19.85
CA GLY A 232 -9.57 4.65 18.77
C GLY A 232 -8.97 3.38 18.14
N THR A 233 -9.68 2.86 17.15
CA THR A 233 -9.19 1.75 16.33
C THR A 233 -8.65 2.30 15.02
N TYR A 234 -7.46 1.84 14.65
CA TYR A 234 -6.71 2.31 13.49
C TYR A 234 -6.19 1.13 12.69
N ARG A 235 -5.93 1.35 11.39
CA ARG A 235 -5.28 0.37 10.53
C ARG A 235 -3.78 0.64 10.48
N VAL A 236 -2.99 -0.41 10.63
CA VAL A 236 -1.53 -0.35 10.44
C VAL A 236 -1.24 -0.11 8.96
N ARG A 237 -0.51 0.94 8.66
CA ARG A 237 -0.02 1.29 7.32
C ARG A 237 1.41 0.84 7.12
N GLU A 238 2.23 0.98 8.16
CA GLU A 238 3.62 0.61 8.16
C GLU A 238 3.99 0.06 9.54
N SER A 239 4.84 -0.97 9.55
CA SER A 239 5.43 -1.53 10.76
C SER A 239 6.93 -1.62 10.56
N ARG A 240 7.68 -0.99 11.46
CA ARG A 240 9.14 -1.07 11.53
C ARG A 240 9.53 -1.76 12.81
N VAL A 241 10.33 -2.81 12.69
CA VAL A 241 10.86 -3.54 13.82
C VAL A 241 12.38 -3.35 13.84
N CYS A 242 12.89 -2.80 14.90
CA CYS A 242 14.32 -2.66 15.18
C CYS A 242 14.73 -3.67 16.26
N LEU A 243 15.74 -4.48 15.95
CA LEU A 243 16.33 -5.44 16.86
C LEU A 243 17.81 -5.05 17.01
N GLY A 244 18.22 -4.66 18.19
CA GLY A 244 19.59 -4.19 18.43
C GLY A 244 20.07 -4.49 19.85
N GLU A 245 21.29 -4.07 20.15
CA GLU A 245 21.92 -4.25 21.47
C GLU A 245 21.12 -3.57 22.60
N LEU A 246 20.40 -2.48 22.29
CA LEU A 246 19.58 -1.75 23.24
C LEU A 246 18.18 -2.36 23.44
N GLY A 247 17.91 -3.50 22.80
CA GLY A 247 16.62 -4.19 22.88
C GLY A 247 15.81 -4.13 21.59
N HIS A 248 14.50 -4.31 21.74
CA HIS A 248 13.55 -4.35 20.63
C HIS A 248 12.69 -3.07 20.64
N GLU A 249 12.48 -2.50 19.47
CA GLU A 249 11.55 -1.40 19.27
C GLU A 249 10.65 -1.70 18.06
N THR A 250 9.37 -1.43 18.22
CA THR A 250 8.41 -1.50 17.11
C THR A 250 7.79 -0.12 16.92
N THR A 251 7.93 0.46 15.73
CA THR A 251 7.24 1.69 15.34
C THR A 251 6.13 1.34 14.36
N LEU A 252 4.90 1.71 14.70
CA LEU A 252 3.71 1.55 13.87
C LEU A 252 3.28 2.90 13.31
N VAL A 253 3.03 2.95 12.01
CA VAL A 253 2.33 4.06 11.37
C VAL A 253 0.88 3.64 11.16
N LEU A 254 -0.02 4.32 11.85
CA LEU A 254 -1.44 4.04 11.89
C LEU A 254 -2.23 5.09 11.10
N GLY A 255 -3.31 4.67 10.47
CA GLY A 255 -4.22 5.53 9.72
C GLY A 255 -5.67 5.18 9.94
N ASP A 256 -6.56 5.87 9.22
CA ASP A 256 -8.00 5.60 9.24
C ASP A 256 -8.27 4.13 8.90
N PRO A 257 -9.10 3.40 9.69
CA PRO A 257 -9.43 1.99 9.42
C PRO A 257 -10.12 1.78 8.07
N GLN A 258 -10.84 2.79 7.58
CA GLN A 258 -11.49 2.80 6.26
C GLN A 258 -10.54 3.27 5.15
N GLY A 259 -9.35 3.74 5.52
CA GLY A 259 -8.39 4.30 4.58
C GLY A 259 -7.89 3.26 3.56
N VAL A 260 -7.69 3.73 2.35
CA VAL A 260 -7.01 2.96 1.29
C VAL A 260 -5.52 2.94 1.59
N LEU A 261 -4.96 1.76 1.68
CA LEU A 261 -3.53 1.52 1.83
C LEU A 261 -2.89 1.32 0.46
#